data_f1ea2539831c113d432bb6b4b5d88923
#
_entry.id   f1ea2539831c113d432bb6b4b5d88923
#
_cell.length_a   1.000
_cell.length_b   1.000
_cell.length_c   1.000
_cell.angle_alpha   90.00
_cell.angle_beta   90.00
_cell.angle_gamma   90.00
#
_symmetry.space_group_name_H-M   'P 1'
#
loop_
_entity.id
_entity.type
_entity.pdbx_description
1 polymer ?
#
loop_
_entity_poly.entity_id
_entity_poly.type
_entity_poly.pdbx_seq_one_letter_code
_entity_poly.pdbx_strand_id
1 'polypeptide(L)'
;MADATPGKARSMAYYFEHGTPAPPEAPPTLDVHNLNQTFERETANEVKALIDVSLTLMPGDFVTVIGMNGSGKSTLLNVVAGAFPPDSGTIKLDGVDVTKQDEHRRAHHVGRVFQDPLKGTAPNLTIAENLSLALDRERSPFALRWALSSSRRDELRERVRSLHLGMEDRLDAKMGTLSGGERQALTLLMATLVKPKLLLLDEHTAALDPRSVEQVVNLTERVVSSQRLTTLMVTHSMHQAVRLGDRVLMMHRGRVVREIRGREKQQLRVETLLATFDQLRSMELLDESAADMLRRLYV
;
A
#
# COMPACT_ATOMS: atom_id res chain seq x y z
N MET A 1 -33.71 -11.83 34.48
CA MET A 1 -34.21 -12.62 33.33
C MET A 1 -34.82 -11.62 32.36
N ALA A 2 -34.05 -11.18 31.37
CA ALA A 2 -34.54 -10.30 30.31
C ALA A 2 -34.64 -11.13 29.02
N ASP A 3 -35.83 -11.21 28.55
CA ASP A 3 -36.30 -11.99 27.40
C ASP A 3 -35.80 -11.36 26.10
N ALA A 4 -34.88 -12.01 25.42
CA ALA A 4 -34.39 -11.61 24.11
C ALA A 4 -35.31 -12.20 23.04
N THR A 5 -36.38 -11.50 22.69
CA THR A 5 -37.23 -11.86 21.57
C THR A 5 -36.52 -11.63 20.23
N PRO A 6 -36.39 -12.62 19.33
CA PRO A 6 -35.80 -12.42 18.00
C PRO A 6 -36.65 -11.46 17.17
N GLY A 7 -35.99 -10.45 16.56
CA GLY A 7 -36.65 -9.41 15.79
C GLY A 7 -37.54 -9.94 14.68
N LYS A 8 -38.83 -9.68 14.78
CA LYS A 8 -39.81 -9.92 13.73
C LYS A 8 -39.40 -9.16 12.47
N ALA A 9 -39.25 -9.87 11.35
CA ALA A 9 -39.09 -9.25 10.03
C ALA A 9 -40.20 -8.21 9.82
N ARG A 10 -39.84 -6.96 9.63
CA ARG A 10 -40.80 -5.87 9.38
C ARG A 10 -41.45 -6.09 8.02
N SER A 11 -42.76 -5.80 7.91
CA SER A 11 -43.50 -6.02 6.67
C SER A 11 -43.03 -5.07 5.56
N MET A 12 -43.24 -5.45 4.29
CA MET A 12 -42.97 -4.61 3.12
C MET A 12 -43.64 -3.22 3.23
N ALA A 13 -44.84 -3.13 3.83
CA ALA A 13 -45.57 -1.88 4.06
C ALA A 13 -44.79 -0.90 4.95
N TYR A 14 -44.04 -1.38 5.95
CA TYR A 14 -43.22 -0.56 6.80
C TYR A 14 -42.10 0.14 6.03
N TYR A 15 -41.48 -0.52 5.03
CA TYR A 15 -40.44 0.03 4.21
C TYR A 15 -40.95 1.03 3.16
N PHE A 16 -42.21 0.94 2.75
CA PHE A 16 -42.84 1.95 1.88
C PHE A 16 -43.08 3.27 2.62
N GLU A 17 -43.40 3.23 3.92
CA GLU A 17 -43.70 4.43 4.71
C GLU A 17 -42.42 5.08 5.28
N HIS A 18 -41.36 4.32 5.55
CA HIS A 18 -40.16 4.81 6.27
C HIS A 18 -38.87 4.79 5.42
N GLY A 19 -38.95 4.38 4.15
CA GLY A 19 -37.78 4.14 3.31
C GLY A 19 -37.03 2.87 3.72
N THR A 20 -36.45 2.19 2.76
CA THR A 20 -35.46 1.11 3.04
C THR A 20 -34.26 1.75 3.71
N PRO A 21 -33.81 1.26 4.89
CA PRO A 21 -32.55 1.73 5.44
C PRO A 21 -31.46 1.50 4.38
N ALA A 22 -30.64 2.51 4.12
CA ALA A 22 -29.47 2.34 3.26
C ALA A 22 -28.72 1.08 3.71
N PRO A 23 -28.28 0.21 2.78
CA PRO A 23 -27.45 -0.91 3.16
C PRO A 23 -26.28 -0.38 4.00
N PRO A 24 -25.88 -1.09 5.07
CA PRO A 24 -24.75 -0.66 5.88
C PRO A 24 -23.58 -0.43 4.94
N GLU A 25 -22.99 0.76 5.00
CA GLU A 25 -21.78 1.06 4.23
C GLU A 25 -20.76 -0.04 4.49
N ALA A 26 -20.15 -0.56 3.43
CA ALA A 26 -19.11 -1.57 3.57
C ALA A 26 -18.02 -1.03 4.50
N PRO A 27 -17.50 -1.85 5.43
CA PRO A 27 -16.43 -1.40 6.31
C PRO A 27 -15.23 -0.98 5.48
N PRO A 28 -14.42 0.00 5.93
CA PRO A 28 -13.18 0.36 5.30
C PRO A 28 -12.27 -0.86 5.12
N THR A 29 -11.63 -0.98 3.96
CA THR A 29 -10.60 -2.01 3.75
C THR A 29 -9.41 -1.82 4.67
N LEU A 30 -8.97 -0.55 4.85
CA LEU A 30 -7.94 -0.17 5.82
C LEU A 30 -8.46 0.97 6.67
N ASP A 31 -8.34 0.82 7.98
CA ASP A 31 -8.68 1.86 8.95
C ASP A 31 -7.57 1.97 10.00
N VAL A 32 -6.90 3.12 10.02
CA VAL A 32 -5.76 3.42 10.88
C VAL A 32 -6.12 4.62 11.76
N HIS A 33 -5.99 4.46 13.08
CA HIS A 33 -6.30 5.51 14.04
C HIS A 33 -5.13 5.79 14.98
N ASN A 34 -4.74 7.07 15.07
CA ASN A 34 -3.81 7.63 16.04
C ASN A 34 -2.49 6.84 16.13
N LEU A 35 -1.95 6.45 14.97
CA LEU A 35 -0.76 5.61 14.87
C LEU A 35 0.48 6.40 15.25
N ASN A 36 1.25 5.87 16.22
CA ASN A 36 2.52 6.45 16.64
C ASN A 36 3.63 5.41 16.55
N GLN A 37 4.82 5.84 16.14
CA GLN A 37 6.01 5.01 16.07
C GLN A 37 7.26 5.83 16.33
N THR A 38 8.07 5.40 17.30
CA THR A 38 9.34 6.03 17.67
C THR A 38 10.44 4.97 17.62
N PHE A 39 11.55 5.29 16.96
CA PHE A 39 12.75 4.45 16.94
C PHE A 39 13.79 5.02 17.89
N GLU A 40 14.69 4.16 18.41
CA GLU A 40 15.83 4.52 19.28
C GLU A 40 15.42 5.41 20.46
N ARG A 41 14.33 5.03 21.14
CA ARG A 41 13.78 5.78 22.29
C ARG A 41 14.83 6.01 23.36
N GLU A 42 14.74 7.17 24.01
CA GLU A 42 15.59 7.57 25.14
C GLU A 42 17.09 7.62 24.76
N THR A 43 17.42 7.73 23.47
CA THR A 43 18.77 7.92 22.97
C THR A 43 18.90 9.28 22.29
N ALA A 44 20.15 9.70 22.03
CA ALA A 44 20.44 10.91 21.26
C ALA A 44 19.93 10.83 19.80
N ASN A 45 19.61 9.60 19.31
CA ASN A 45 19.16 9.33 17.95
C ASN A 45 17.64 9.03 17.90
N GLU A 46 16.88 9.43 18.91
CA GLU A 46 15.44 9.22 18.93
C GLU A 46 14.75 9.85 17.70
N VAL A 47 14.00 9.04 16.95
CA VAL A 47 13.24 9.48 15.77
C VAL A 47 11.76 9.13 15.95
N LYS A 48 10.92 10.15 16.06
CA LYS A 48 9.45 10.00 16.01
C LYS A 48 9.02 9.89 14.56
N ALA A 49 8.98 8.65 14.05
CA ALA A 49 8.73 8.36 12.64
C ALA A 49 7.26 8.47 12.24
N LEU A 50 6.32 8.19 13.16
CA LEU A 50 4.89 8.44 12.98
C LEU A 50 4.36 9.15 14.24
N ILE A 51 3.54 10.18 14.02
CA ILE A 51 2.96 10.99 15.07
C ILE A 51 1.47 11.21 14.75
N ASP A 52 0.61 10.52 15.49
CA ASP A 52 -0.85 10.68 15.41
C ASP A 52 -1.38 10.51 13.97
N VAL A 53 -0.89 9.49 13.26
CA VAL A 53 -1.29 9.23 11.88
C VAL A 53 -2.62 8.49 11.87
N SER A 54 -3.61 9.08 11.19
CA SER A 54 -4.93 8.47 10.96
C SER A 54 -5.25 8.53 9.47
N LEU A 55 -5.74 7.41 8.91
CA LEU A 55 -6.17 7.34 7.53
C LEU A 55 -7.15 6.17 7.33
N THR A 56 -8.08 6.35 6.39
CA THR A 56 -9.08 5.33 6.05
C THR A 56 -9.10 5.14 4.54
N LEU A 57 -9.07 3.89 4.09
CA LEU A 57 -9.24 3.51 2.68
C LEU A 57 -10.52 2.68 2.53
N MET A 58 -11.42 3.14 1.69
CA MET A 58 -12.62 2.40 1.31
C MET A 58 -12.28 1.34 0.24
N PRO A 59 -13.14 0.29 0.07
CA PRO A 59 -12.92 -0.71 -0.98
C PRO A 59 -12.76 -0.06 -2.37
N GLY A 60 -11.61 -0.34 -3.01
CA GLY A 60 -11.26 0.19 -4.32
C GLY A 60 -10.56 1.55 -4.33
N ASP A 61 -10.34 2.20 -3.18
CA ASP A 61 -9.55 3.43 -3.10
C ASP A 61 -8.11 3.18 -3.55
N PHE A 62 -7.59 4.07 -4.38
CA PHE A 62 -6.17 4.11 -4.71
C PHE A 62 -5.56 5.41 -4.16
N VAL A 63 -4.82 5.28 -3.06
CA VAL A 63 -4.22 6.40 -2.33
C VAL A 63 -2.71 6.44 -2.57
N THR A 64 -2.19 7.59 -3.00
CA THR A 64 -0.76 7.83 -3.10
C THR A 64 -0.27 8.64 -1.89
N VAL A 65 0.85 8.22 -1.31
CA VAL A 65 1.50 8.89 -0.18
C VAL A 65 2.80 9.51 -0.66
N ILE A 66 2.92 10.81 -0.50
CA ILE A 66 4.12 11.58 -0.85
C ILE A 66 4.68 12.31 0.38
N GLY A 67 5.93 12.67 0.30
CA GLY A 67 6.63 13.39 1.38
C GLY A 67 8.13 13.34 1.19
N MET A 68 8.85 14.19 1.89
CA MET A 68 10.31 14.23 1.87
C MET A 68 10.91 12.95 2.49
N ASN A 69 12.21 12.74 2.28
CA ASN A 69 12.92 11.65 2.97
C ASN A 69 12.82 11.84 4.48
N GLY A 70 12.62 10.75 5.22
CA GLY A 70 12.41 10.80 6.68
C GLY A 70 11.01 11.25 7.12
N SER A 71 10.06 11.50 6.23
CA SER A 71 8.70 11.92 6.61
C SER A 71 7.81 10.80 7.18
N GLY A 72 8.30 9.55 7.25
CA GLY A 72 7.56 8.42 7.86
C GLY A 72 6.81 7.51 6.88
N LYS A 73 6.90 7.74 5.55
CA LYS A 73 6.14 6.98 4.53
C LYS A 73 6.39 5.46 4.58
N SER A 74 7.67 5.06 4.52
CA SER A 74 8.04 3.64 4.56
C SER A 74 7.75 3.03 5.93
N THR A 75 7.85 3.82 7.00
CA THR A 75 7.42 3.40 8.34
C THR A 75 5.93 3.10 8.38
N LEU A 76 5.10 3.98 7.80
CA LEU A 76 3.65 3.77 7.70
C LEU A 76 3.34 2.46 6.95
N LEU A 77 3.96 2.23 5.77
CA LEU A 77 3.77 0.98 5.02
C LEU A 77 4.21 -0.25 5.82
N ASN A 78 5.36 -0.18 6.51
CA ASN A 78 5.89 -1.28 7.31
C ASN A 78 4.96 -1.63 8.48
N VAL A 79 4.46 -0.64 9.20
CA VAL A 79 3.52 -0.84 10.31
C VAL A 79 2.19 -1.40 9.79
N VAL A 80 1.66 -0.89 8.67
CA VAL A 80 0.45 -1.41 8.04
C VAL A 80 0.65 -2.85 7.54
N ALA A 81 1.82 -3.18 6.98
CA ALA A 81 2.17 -4.54 6.57
C ALA A 81 2.36 -5.51 7.76
N GLY A 82 2.62 -4.99 8.97
CA GLY A 82 2.90 -5.81 10.16
C GLY A 82 4.36 -6.22 10.32
N ALA A 83 5.28 -5.54 9.65
CA ALA A 83 6.71 -5.78 9.79
C ALA A 83 7.19 -5.55 11.24
N PHE A 84 6.53 -4.64 11.95
CA PHE A 84 6.64 -4.43 13.40
C PHE A 84 5.35 -3.78 13.93
N PRO A 85 5.00 -3.99 15.22
CA PRO A 85 3.83 -3.38 15.82
C PRO A 85 4.05 -1.88 16.04
N PRO A 86 2.99 -1.05 15.98
CA PRO A 86 3.09 0.36 16.36
C PRO A 86 3.28 0.51 17.89
N ASP A 87 3.78 1.67 18.30
CA ASP A 87 3.88 2.03 19.70
C ASP A 87 2.51 2.27 20.34
N SER A 88 1.62 2.91 19.58
CA SER A 88 0.22 3.13 19.95
C SER A 88 -0.64 3.35 18.71
N GLY A 89 -1.96 3.33 18.88
CA GLY A 89 -2.93 3.40 17.81
C GLY A 89 -3.48 2.04 17.43
N THR A 90 -4.35 2.01 16.42
CA THR A 90 -5.01 0.78 15.95
C THR A 90 -4.99 0.69 14.44
N ILE A 91 -4.93 -0.55 13.93
CA ILE A 91 -4.99 -0.87 12.49
C ILE A 91 -6.05 -1.95 12.32
N LYS A 92 -7.05 -1.66 11.47
CA LYS A 92 -8.07 -2.64 11.10
C LYS A 92 -8.04 -2.89 9.59
N LEU A 93 -8.20 -4.15 9.20
CA LEU A 93 -8.43 -4.58 7.83
C LEU A 93 -9.83 -5.20 7.73
N ASP A 94 -10.70 -4.64 6.87
CA ASP A 94 -12.12 -5.00 6.75
C ASP A 94 -12.83 -5.08 8.12
N GLY A 95 -12.56 -4.10 9.00
CA GLY A 95 -13.13 -4.04 10.34
C GLY A 95 -12.46 -4.95 11.39
N VAL A 96 -11.56 -5.86 10.99
CA VAL A 96 -10.85 -6.76 11.89
C VAL A 96 -9.58 -6.09 12.41
N ASP A 97 -9.40 -6.03 13.74
CA ASP A 97 -8.20 -5.49 14.36
C ASP A 97 -7.00 -6.42 14.09
N VAL A 98 -6.01 -5.87 13.40
CA VAL A 98 -4.75 -6.56 13.05
C VAL A 98 -3.54 -5.92 13.71
N THR A 99 -3.72 -4.96 14.62
CA THR A 99 -2.66 -4.12 15.20
C THR A 99 -1.48 -4.94 15.72
N LYS A 100 -1.76 -6.06 16.39
CA LYS A 100 -0.75 -6.95 16.98
C LYS A 100 -0.39 -8.15 16.10
N GLN A 101 -0.98 -8.27 14.91
CA GLN A 101 -0.63 -9.36 13.99
C GLN A 101 0.68 -9.07 13.28
N ASP A 102 1.54 -10.06 13.16
CA ASP A 102 2.78 -10.01 12.40
C ASP A 102 2.55 -10.02 10.87
N GLU A 103 3.60 -9.71 10.11
CA GLU A 103 3.58 -9.65 8.64
C GLU A 103 3.12 -10.97 8.02
N HIS A 104 3.53 -12.12 8.58
CA HIS A 104 3.16 -13.42 8.06
C HIS A 104 1.65 -13.65 8.08
N ARG A 105 0.97 -13.28 9.17
CA ARG A 105 -0.49 -13.39 9.27
C ARG A 105 -1.21 -12.39 8.36
N ARG A 106 -0.70 -11.16 8.25
CA ARG A 106 -1.29 -10.14 7.37
C ARG A 106 -1.04 -10.45 5.90
N ALA A 107 0.01 -11.20 5.53
CA ALA A 107 0.30 -11.58 4.15
C ALA A 107 -0.83 -12.35 3.46
N HIS A 108 -1.75 -12.97 4.19
CA HIS A 108 -2.97 -13.58 3.61
C HIS A 108 -3.93 -12.53 3.01
N HIS A 109 -3.89 -11.29 3.49
CA HIS A 109 -4.80 -10.22 3.09
C HIS A 109 -4.09 -9.07 2.39
N VAL A 110 -2.80 -8.92 2.62
CA VAL A 110 -1.99 -7.80 2.14
C VAL A 110 -1.03 -8.28 1.06
N GLY A 111 -1.14 -7.73 -0.15
CA GLY A 111 -0.11 -7.85 -1.19
C GLY A 111 0.91 -6.74 -1.00
N ARG A 112 2.20 -7.04 -1.14
CA ARG A 112 3.25 -6.02 -1.02
C ARG A 112 4.23 -6.09 -2.18
N VAL A 113 4.55 -4.93 -2.74
CA VAL A 113 5.61 -4.74 -3.73
C VAL A 113 6.64 -3.80 -3.14
N PHE A 114 7.89 -4.25 -3.08
CA PHE A 114 9.00 -3.53 -2.46
C PHE A 114 9.70 -2.61 -3.46
N GLN A 115 10.43 -1.63 -2.94
CA GLN A 115 11.30 -0.75 -3.71
C GLN A 115 12.40 -1.55 -4.44
N ASP A 116 13.04 -2.49 -3.72
CA ASP A 116 13.99 -3.43 -4.30
C ASP A 116 13.23 -4.70 -4.74
N PRO A 117 13.15 -4.98 -6.06
CA PRO A 117 12.43 -6.13 -6.57
C PRO A 117 13.05 -7.48 -6.16
N LEU A 118 14.28 -7.50 -5.65
CA LEU A 118 14.90 -8.72 -5.11
C LEU A 118 14.25 -9.14 -3.79
N LYS A 119 13.76 -8.20 -2.98
CA LYS A 119 13.15 -8.51 -1.67
C LYS A 119 11.84 -9.29 -1.77
N GLY A 120 11.14 -9.19 -2.87
CA GLY A 120 9.88 -9.91 -3.11
C GLY A 120 10.02 -11.19 -3.92
N THR A 121 11.25 -11.62 -4.27
CA THR A 121 11.51 -12.73 -5.19
C THR A 121 12.61 -13.66 -4.69
N ALA A 122 12.62 -14.90 -5.21
CA ALA A 122 13.72 -15.85 -5.07
C ALA A 122 14.57 -15.84 -6.34
N PRO A 123 15.71 -15.12 -6.39
CA PRO A 123 16.45 -14.88 -7.64
C PRO A 123 17.00 -16.15 -8.31
N ASN A 124 17.29 -17.17 -7.52
CA ASN A 124 17.82 -18.46 -7.99
C ASN A 124 16.75 -19.40 -8.54
N LEU A 125 15.48 -19.15 -8.25
CA LEU A 125 14.34 -19.89 -8.75
C LEU A 125 13.87 -19.32 -10.10
N THR A 126 13.21 -20.17 -10.89
CA THR A 126 12.58 -19.79 -12.16
C THR A 126 11.36 -18.88 -11.94
N ILE A 127 10.89 -18.25 -13.03
CA ILE A 127 9.63 -17.48 -13.02
C ILE A 127 8.48 -18.38 -12.57
N ALA A 128 8.37 -19.61 -13.13
CA ALA A 128 7.31 -20.55 -12.77
C ALA A 128 7.33 -20.91 -11.28
N GLU A 129 8.50 -21.16 -10.71
CA GLU A 129 8.65 -21.47 -9.28
C GLU A 129 8.27 -20.28 -8.39
N ASN A 130 8.74 -19.06 -8.71
CA ASN A 130 8.37 -17.85 -7.97
C ASN A 130 6.85 -17.61 -7.98
N LEU A 131 6.22 -17.72 -9.16
CA LEU A 131 4.77 -17.56 -9.29
C LEU A 131 4.00 -18.66 -8.55
N SER A 132 4.51 -19.90 -8.57
CA SER A 132 3.89 -21.00 -7.82
C SER A 132 3.96 -20.77 -6.32
N LEU A 133 5.10 -20.29 -5.78
CA LEU A 133 5.21 -19.90 -4.38
C LEU A 133 4.21 -18.80 -3.99
N ALA A 134 4.03 -17.81 -4.86
CA ALA A 134 3.08 -16.73 -4.61
C ALA A 134 1.62 -17.20 -4.61
N LEU A 135 1.27 -18.17 -5.46
CA LEU A 135 -0.07 -18.77 -5.49
C LEU A 135 -0.35 -19.70 -4.31
N ASP A 136 0.66 -20.44 -3.88
CA ASP A 136 0.51 -21.47 -2.84
C ASP A 136 0.84 -20.95 -1.43
N ARG A 137 0.95 -19.60 -1.27
CA ARG A 137 1.23 -18.98 0.04
C ARG A 137 0.23 -19.34 1.15
N GLU A 138 -0.96 -19.83 0.79
CA GLU A 138 -1.98 -20.32 1.71
C GLU A 138 -1.97 -21.84 1.88
N ARG A 139 -1.12 -22.55 1.10
CA ARG A 139 -1.08 -24.02 1.08
C ARG A 139 0.16 -24.56 1.82
N SER A 140 0.06 -25.82 2.23
CA SER A 140 1.19 -26.51 2.87
C SER A 140 2.43 -26.56 1.96
N PRO A 141 3.66 -26.37 2.50
CA PRO A 141 4.91 -26.48 1.74
C PRO A 141 5.11 -27.80 0.99
N PHE A 142 4.40 -28.86 1.37
CA PHE A 142 4.40 -30.14 0.65
C PHE A 142 3.67 -30.08 -0.72
N ALA A 143 2.86 -29.05 -0.98
CA ALA A 143 2.19 -28.85 -2.26
C ALA A 143 3.15 -28.43 -3.40
N LEU A 144 4.37 -28.03 -3.09
CA LEU A 144 5.36 -27.56 -4.07
C LEU A 144 5.72 -28.62 -5.14
N ARG A 145 5.65 -29.90 -4.81
CA ARG A 145 5.91 -31.00 -5.80
C ARG A 145 4.87 -31.05 -6.93
N TRP A 146 3.66 -30.54 -6.71
CA TRP A 146 2.56 -30.49 -7.69
C TRP A 146 2.46 -29.11 -8.37
N ALA A 147 3.25 -28.14 -7.91
CA ALA A 147 3.20 -26.75 -8.33
C ALA A 147 3.60 -26.52 -9.80
N LEU A 148 4.26 -27.50 -10.44
CA LEU A 148 4.80 -27.39 -11.81
C LEU A 148 4.19 -28.42 -12.78
N SER A 149 2.95 -28.87 -12.54
CA SER A 149 2.21 -29.67 -13.54
C SER A 149 2.04 -28.90 -14.84
N SER A 150 1.88 -29.61 -15.97
CA SER A 150 1.67 -28.96 -17.29
C SER A 150 0.49 -27.98 -17.26
N SER A 151 -0.63 -28.40 -16.68
CA SER A 151 -1.82 -27.53 -16.53
C SER A 151 -1.52 -26.26 -15.70
N ARG A 152 -0.72 -26.36 -14.63
CA ARG A 152 -0.32 -25.21 -13.83
C ARG A 152 0.60 -24.27 -14.61
N ARG A 153 1.52 -24.84 -15.37
CA ARG A 153 2.42 -24.05 -16.25
C ARG A 153 1.63 -23.27 -17.31
N ASP A 154 0.60 -23.85 -17.87
CA ASP A 154 -0.25 -23.16 -18.85
C ASP A 154 -1.05 -22.03 -18.18
N GLU A 155 -1.60 -22.23 -16.99
CA GLU A 155 -2.20 -21.16 -16.20
C GLU A 155 -1.20 -20.01 -15.94
N LEU A 156 0.00 -20.34 -15.49
CA LEU A 156 1.05 -19.33 -15.21
C LEU A 156 1.46 -18.59 -16.49
N ARG A 157 1.55 -19.30 -17.64
CA ARG A 157 1.84 -18.67 -18.93
C ARG A 157 0.80 -17.62 -19.29
N GLU A 158 -0.49 -17.92 -19.13
CA GLU A 158 -1.57 -16.95 -19.37
C GLU A 158 -1.49 -15.75 -18.41
N ARG A 159 -1.19 -15.98 -17.15
CA ARG A 159 -0.98 -14.89 -16.17
C ARG A 159 0.18 -13.98 -16.57
N VAL A 160 1.32 -14.56 -17.00
CA VAL A 160 2.47 -13.78 -17.47
C VAL A 160 2.16 -13.06 -18.77
N ARG A 161 1.43 -13.70 -19.71
CA ARG A 161 0.98 -13.08 -20.97
C ARG A 161 0.14 -11.82 -20.73
N SER A 162 -0.67 -11.80 -19.66
CA SER A 162 -1.49 -10.62 -19.30
C SER A 162 -0.67 -9.38 -18.95
N LEU A 163 0.63 -9.53 -18.68
CA LEU A 163 1.54 -8.39 -18.46
C LEU A 163 1.89 -7.67 -19.77
N HIS A 164 1.74 -8.33 -20.92
CA HIS A 164 2.13 -7.84 -22.26
C HIS A 164 3.61 -7.43 -22.36
N LEU A 165 4.50 -8.24 -21.78
CA LEU A 165 5.96 -8.01 -21.77
C LEU A 165 6.74 -9.08 -22.53
N GLY A 166 6.07 -10.04 -23.20
CA GLY A 166 6.71 -11.10 -23.97
C GLY A 166 7.49 -12.11 -23.13
N MET A 167 7.12 -12.30 -21.87
CA MET A 167 7.79 -13.20 -20.93
C MET A 167 7.09 -14.56 -20.78
N GLU A 168 5.95 -14.79 -21.42
CA GLU A 168 5.12 -15.99 -21.29
C GLU A 168 5.83 -17.28 -21.70
N ASP A 169 6.81 -17.18 -22.61
CA ASP A 169 7.61 -18.34 -23.05
C ASP A 169 8.92 -18.50 -22.26
N ARG A 170 9.19 -17.61 -21.30
CA ARG A 170 10.41 -17.59 -20.47
C ARG A 170 10.19 -18.11 -19.06
N LEU A 171 9.18 -18.94 -18.81
CA LEU A 171 8.83 -19.44 -17.47
C LEU A 171 9.97 -20.19 -16.78
N ASP A 172 10.91 -20.77 -17.54
CA ASP A 172 12.08 -21.49 -17.01
C ASP A 172 13.30 -20.57 -16.80
N ALA A 173 13.22 -19.29 -17.18
CA ALA A 173 14.28 -18.33 -16.90
C ALA A 173 14.34 -18.04 -15.39
N LYS A 174 15.57 -17.94 -14.84
CA LYS A 174 15.76 -17.56 -13.45
C LYS A 174 15.35 -16.12 -13.21
N MET A 175 14.63 -15.86 -12.13
CA MET A 175 14.17 -14.52 -11.75
C MET A 175 15.34 -13.52 -11.68
N GLY A 176 16.51 -13.96 -11.20
CA GLY A 176 17.72 -13.12 -11.09
C GLY A 176 18.32 -12.66 -12.42
N THR A 177 17.99 -13.31 -13.56
CA THR A 177 18.49 -12.94 -14.89
C THR A 177 17.64 -11.90 -15.62
N LEU A 178 16.51 -11.53 -15.05
CA LEU A 178 15.58 -10.55 -15.63
C LEU A 178 16.07 -9.12 -15.42
N SER A 179 15.66 -8.23 -16.33
CA SER A 179 15.84 -6.79 -16.12
C SER A 179 15.08 -6.29 -14.88
N GLY A 180 15.43 -5.13 -14.36
CA GLY A 180 14.72 -4.52 -13.23
C GLY A 180 13.22 -4.36 -13.50
N GLY A 181 12.85 -3.86 -14.68
CA GLY A 181 11.45 -3.66 -15.06
C GLY A 181 10.67 -4.97 -15.20
N GLU A 182 11.24 -6.00 -15.88
CA GLU A 182 10.63 -7.32 -15.99
C GLU A 182 10.39 -7.95 -14.61
N ARG A 183 11.39 -7.87 -13.73
CA ARG A 183 11.31 -8.41 -12.37
C ARG A 183 10.25 -7.67 -11.56
N GLN A 184 10.20 -6.34 -11.65
CA GLN A 184 9.20 -5.55 -10.96
C GLN A 184 7.77 -5.85 -11.43
N ALA A 185 7.58 -6.03 -12.74
CA ALA A 185 6.29 -6.44 -13.30
C ALA A 185 5.84 -7.82 -12.77
N LEU A 186 6.78 -8.78 -12.69
CA LEU A 186 6.49 -10.10 -12.10
C LEU A 186 6.22 -10.01 -10.60
N THR A 187 6.93 -9.15 -9.86
CA THR A 187 6.66 -8.92 -8.43
C THR A 187 5.26 -8.36 -8.22
N LEU A 188 4.82 -7.41 -9.06
CA LEU A 188 3.45 -6.90 -9.02
C LEU A 188 2.43 -8.01 -9.35
N LEU A 189 2.69 -8.84 -10.35
CA LEU A 189 1.86 -10.01 -10.66
C LEU A 189 1.78 -10.94 -9.45
N MET A 190 2.92 -11.32 -8.84
CA MET A 190 2.98 -12.18 -7.66
C MET A 190 2.15 -11.64 -6.50
N ALA A 191 2.24 -10.33 -6.24
CA ALA A 191 1.48 -9.66 -5.17
C ALA A 191 -0.04 -9.67 -5.41
N THR A 192 -0.48 -9.84 -6.68
CA THR A 192 -1.88 -9.74 -7.10
C THR A 192 -2.45 -11.03 -7.69
N LEU A 193 -1.65 -12.11 -7.79
CA LEU A 193 -2.10 -13.43 -8.27
C LEU A 193 -3.28 -13.98 -7.46
N VAL A 194 -3.15 -13.94 -6.15
CA VAL A 194 -4.27 -14.10 -5.22
C VAL A 194 -4.70 -12.69 -4.84
N LYS A 195 -5.91 -12.31 -5.24
CA LYS A 195 -6.44 -10.95 -5.05
C LYS A 195 -6.31 -10.51 -3.58
N PRO A 196 -5.41 -9.57 -3.25
CA PRO A 196 -5.29 -9.09 -1.89
C PRO A 196 -6.46 -8.16 -1.54
N LYS A 197 -6.77 -8.03 -0.25
CA LYS A 197 -7.67 -7.01 0.25
C LYS A 197 -7.04 -5.62 0.14
N LEU A 198 -5.76 -5.53 0.48
CA LEU A 198 -4.97 -4.30 0.42
C LEU A 198 -3.67 -4.56 -0.35
N LEU A 199 -3.36 -3.71 -1.33
CA LEU A 199 -2.08 -3.70 -2.05
C LEU A 199 -1.21 -2.55 -1.54
N LEU A 200 -0.01 -2.88 -1.07
CA LEU A 200 1.00 -1.92 -0.64
C LEU A 200 2.11 -1.81 -1.69
N LEU A 201 2.35 -0.61 -2.21
CA LEU A 201 3.39 -0.31 -3.19
C LEU A 201 4.40 0.64 -2.58
N ASP A 202 5.63 0.15 -2.33
CA ASP A 202 6.70 0.92 -1.68
C ASP A 202 7.72 1.37 -2.71
N GLU A 203 7.56 2.59 -3.25
CA GLU A 203 8.49 3.21 -4.22
C GLU A 203 8.93 2.27 -5.35
N HIS A 204 8.03 1.42 -5.78
CA HIS A 204 8.27 0.25 -6.62
C HIS A 204 8.82 0.56 -8.03
N THR A 205 9.08 1.81 -8.35
CA THR A 205 9.67 2.25 -9.62
C THR A 205 11.00 3.00 -9.44
N ALA A 206 11.44 3.24 -8.19
CA ALA A 206 12.58 4.12 -7.91
C ALA A 206 13.93 3.59 -8.44
N ALA A 207 14.08 2.27 -8.51
CA ALA A 207 15.32 1.61 -8.95
C ALA A 207 15.34 1.24 -10.44
N LEU A 208 14.38 1.74 -11.23
CA LEU A 208 14.21 1.39 -12.64
C LEU A 208 14.72 2.50 -13.57
N ASP A 209 15.14 2.09 -14.79
CA ASP A 209 15.41 3.03 -15.87
C ASP A 209 14.12 3.70 -16.36
N PRO A 210 14.19 4.90 -16.99
CA PRO A 210 13.00 5.69 -17.35
C PRO A 210 11.97 4.95 -18.21
N ARG A 211 12.42 4.06 -19.11
CA ARG A 211 11.52 3.28 -19.99
C ARG A 211 10.77 2.23 -19.18
N SER A 212 11.48 1.52 -18.32
CA SER A 212 10.89 0.53 -17.40
C SER A 212 9.93 1.16 -16.41
N VAL A 213 10.22 2.38 -15.91
CA VAL A 213 9.31 3.14 -15.04
C VAL A 213 7.95 3.31 -15.71
N GLU A 214 7.90 3.81 -16.95
CA GLU A 214 6.63 4.04 -17.64
C GLU A 214 5.84 2.73 -17.87
N GLN A 215 6.53 1.65 -18.23
CA GLN A 215 5.91 0.34 -18.39
C GLN A 215 5.30 -0.19 -17.08
N VAL A 216 6.04 -0.10 -15.97
CA VAL A 216 5.57 -0.58 -14.65
C VAL A 216 4.44 0.30 -14.12
N VAL A 217 4.50 1.63 -14.31
CA VAL A 217 3.41 2.54 -13.93
C VAL A 217 2.12 2.22 -14.68
N ASN A 218 2.20 2.05 -16.02
CA ASN A 218 1.05 1.66 -16.85
C ASN A 218 0.48 0.28 -16.44
N LEU A 219 1.35 -0.66 -16.11
CA LEU A 219 0.95 -1.98 -15.63
C LEU A 219 0.24 -1.87 -14.27
N THR A 220 0.80 -1.10 -13.34
CA THR A 220 0.20 -0.86 -12.02
C THR A 220 -1.20 -0.30 -12.15
N GLU A 221 -1.38 0.73 -12.96
CA GLU A 221 -2.67 1.37 -13.22
C GLU A 221 -3.70 0.36 -13.78
N ARG A 222 -3.31 -0.46 -14.76
CA ARG A 222 -4.17 -1.50 -15.33
C ARG A 222 -4.56 -2.56 -14.30
N VAL A 223 -3.61 -3.08 -13.54
CA VAL A 223 -3.86 -4.15 -12.56
C VAL A 223 -4.76 -3.65 -11.46
N VAL A 224 -4.46 -2.48 -10.89
CA VAL A 224 -5.27 -1.88 -9.82
C VAL A 224 -6.70 -1.61 -10.29
N SER A 225 -6.86 -0.98 -11.47
CA SER A 225 -8.18 -0.62 -11.99
C SER A 225 -9.01 -1.85 -12.39
N SER A 226 -8.41 -2.81 -13.12
CA SER A 226 -9.13 -3.99 -13.62
C SER A 226 -9.63 -4.89 -12.49
N GLN A 227 -8.87 -5.00 -11.39
CA GLN A 227 -9.22 -5.81 -10.23
C GLN A 227 -9.91 -5.00 -9.12
N ARG A 228 -10.03 -3.67 -9.28
CA ARG A 228 -10.53 -2.75 -8.24
C ARG A 228 -9.84 -2.99 -6.91
N LEU A 229 -8.50 -2.96 -6.91
CA LEU A 229 -7.70 -3.20 -5.71
C LEU A 229 -7.68 -1.95 -4.83
N THR A 230 -7.94 -2.12 -3.54
CA THR A 230 -7.64 -1.06 -2.57
C THR A 230 -6.13 -0.97 -2.44
N THR A 231 -5.56 0.21 -2.71
CA THR A 231 -4.11 0.37 -2.88
C THR A 231 -3.58 1.56 -2.08
N LEU A 232 -2.50 1.34 -1.34
CA LEU A 232 -1.72 2.38 -0.69
C LEU A 232 -0.31 2.38 -1.32
N MET A 233 0.03 3.44 -2.03
CA MET A 233 1.28 3.56 -2.77
C MET A 233 2.13 4.69 -2.22
N VAL A 234 3.36 4.39 -1.84
CA VAL A 234 4.38 5.40 -1.53
C VAL A 234 5.19 5.71 -2.78
N THR A 235 5.40 6.98 -3.07
CA THR A 235 6.26 7.43 -4.18
C THR A 235 6.91 8.77 -3.86
N HIS A 236 8.12 9.00 -4.40
CA HIS A 236 8.69 10.37 -4.42
C HIS A 236 8.40 11.09 -5.74
N SER A 237 7.85 10.41 -6.73
CA SER A 237 7.54 11.03 -8.02
C SER A 237 6.24 11.82 -7.93
N MET A 238 6.34 13.15 -8.00
CA MET A 238 5.18 14.04 -8.06
C MET A 238 4.30 13.75 -9.28
N HIS A 239 4.92 13.36 -10.41
CA HIS A 239 4.20 12.97 -11.62
C HIS A 239 3.34 11.73 -11.38
N GLN A 240 3.87 10.71 -10.69
CA GLN A 240 3.10 9.52 -10.34
C GLN A 240 1.96 9.85 -9.36
N ALA A 241 2.22 10.69 -8.36
CA ALA A 241 1.21 11.12 -7.40
C ALA A 241 0.07 11.93 -8.04
N VAL A 242 0.38 12.76 -9.04
CA VAL A 242 -0.63 13.49 -9.81
C VAL A 242 -1.44 12.55 -10.70
N ARG A 243 -0.76 11.62 -11.39
CA ARG A 243 -1.36 10.71 -12.38
C ARG A 243 -2.17 9.60 -11.74
N LEU A 244 -1.59 8.92 -10.73
CA LEU A 244 -2.15 7.71 -10.15
C LEU A 244 -3.04 8.01 -8.94
N GLY A 245 -4.02 7.13 -8.76
CA GLY A 245 -4.89 7.13 -7.59
C GLY A 245 -5.92 8.26 -7.54
N ASP A 246 -6.83 8.10 -6.61
CA ASP A 246 -7.99 8.99 -6.40
C ASP A 246 -7.71 10.04 -5.32
N ARG A 247 -6.69 9.77 -4.49
CA ARG A 247 -6.33 10.59 -3.33
C ARG A 247 -4.82 10.70 -3.20
N VAL A 248 -4.34 11.84 -2.70
CA VAL A 248 -2.94 12.07 -2.34
C VAL A 248 -2.86 12.44 -0.87
N LEU A 249 -2.06 11.71 -0.11
CA LEU A 249 -1.69 12.06 1.26
C LEU A 249 -0.28 12.65 1.26
N MET A 250 -0.14 13.83 1.83
CA MET A 250 1.17 14.46 2.03
C MET A 250 1.63 14.22 3.46
N MET A 251 2.78 13.56 3.60
CA MET A 251 3.41 13.32 4.90
C MET A 251 4.60 14.25 5.12
N HIS A 252 4.70 14.76 6.34
CA HIS A 252 5.79 15.59 6.77
C HIS A 252 6.09 15.36 8.26
N ARG A 253 7.37 15.11 8.61
CA ARG A 253 7.82 14.85 10.00
C ARG A 253 6.92 13.89 10.78
N GLY A 254 6.60 12.75 10.17
CA GLY A 254 5.78 11.71 10.80
C GLY A 254 4.27 11.97 10.84
N ARG A 255 3.78 13.08 10.28
CA ARG A 255 2.36 13.44 10.28
C ARG A 255 1.79 13.47 8.88
N VAL A 256 0.49 13.21 8.74
CA VAL A 256 -0.29 13.57 7.56
C VAL A 256 -0.64 15.06 7.67
N VAL A 257 -0.08 15.88 6.79
CA VAL A 257 -0.26 17.35 6.82
C VAL A 257 -1.32 17.83 5.86
N ARG A 258 -1.61 17.06 4.82
CA ARG A 258 -2.65 17.38 3.83
C ARG A 258 -3.16 16.12 3.15
N GLU A 259 -4.47 16.12 2.90
CA GLU A 259 -5.13 15.14 2.05
C GLU A 259 -5.78 15.87 0.88
N ILE A 260 -5.53 15.40 -0.35
CA ILE A 260 -6.06 15.94 -1.60
C ILE A 260 -6.93 14.87 -2.23
N ARG A 261 -8.22 15.18 -2.49
CA ARG A 261 -9.20 14.23 -3.04
C ARG A 261 -10.26 14.91 -3.89
N GLY A 262 -11.05 14.12 -4.62
CA GLY A 262 -12.18 14.59 -5.42
C GLY A 262 -11.76 15.60 -6.48
N ARG A 263 -12.46 16.74 -6.60
CA ARG A 263 -12.20 17.75 -7.63
C ARG A 263 -10.80 18.35 -7.52
N GLU A 264 -10.29 18.52 -6.31
CA GLU A 264 -8.93 19.05 -6.09
C GLU A 264 -7.89 18.08 -6.66
N LYS A 265 -8.06 16.76 -6.48
CA LYS A 265 -7.16 15.74 -7.07
C LYS A 265 -7.22 15.72 -8.60
N GLN A 266 -8.41 15.88 -9.19
CA GLN A 266 -8.58 15.91 -10.65
C GLN A 266 -7.89 17.11 -11.31
N GLN A 267 -7.76 18.22 -10.58
CA GLN A 267 -7.12 19.45 -11.06
C GLN A 267 -5.67 19.60 -10.57
N LEU A 268 -5.17 18.58 -9.85
CA LEU A 268 -3.85 18.61 -9.25
C LEU A 268 -2.75 18.65 -10.31
N ARG A 269 -1.79 19.54 -10.13
CA ARG A 269 -0.59 19.66 -10.95
C ARG A 269 0.66 19.49 -10.12
N VAL A 270 1.74 19.10 -10.77
CA VAL A 270 3.05 18.90 -10.10
C VAL A 270 3.51 20.19 -9.43
N GLU A 271 3.32 21.32 -10.09
CA GLU A 271 3.72 22.65 -9.58
C GLU A 271 2.99 22.98 -8.27
N THR A 272 1.71 22.58 -8.14
CA THR A 272 0.91 22.78 -6.93
C THR A 272 1.47 21.96 -5.77
N LEU A 273 1.86 20.71 -6.02
CA LEU A 273 2.50 19.86 -5.00
C LEU A 273 3.84 20.43 -4.56
N LEU A 274 4.69 20.85 -5.50
CA LEU A 274 5.98 21.46 -5.22
C LEU A 274 5.82 22.73 -4.37
N ALA A 275 4.91 23.63 -4.76
CA ALA A 275 4.64 24.86 -4.01
C ALA A 275 4.19 24.56 -2.56
N THR A 276 3.40 23.51 -2.36
CA THR A 276 2.98 23.09 -1.01
C THR A 276 4.19 22.61 -0.17
N PHE A 277 5.11 21.84 -0.77
CA PHE A 277 6.34 21.41 -0.07
C PHE A 277 7.25 22.58 0.26
N ASP A 278 7.40 23.55 -0.66
CA ASP A 278 8.19 24.75 -0.43
C ASP A 278 7.62 25.62 0.71
N GLN A 279 6.28 25.72 0.80
CA GLN A 279 5.62 26.39 1.91
C GLN A 279 5.90 25.70 3.25
N LEU A 280 5.76 24.35 3.30
CA LEU A 280 6.06 23.58 4.51
C LEU A 280 7.51 23.77 4.95
N ARG A 281 8.45 23.74 4.02
CA ARG A 281 9.87 23.95 4.29
C ARG A 281 10.17 25.37 4.76
N SER A 282 9.52 26.37 4.19
CA SER A 282 9.69 27.78 4.60
C SER A 282 9.19 28.02 6.01
N MET A 283 8.04 27.42 6.40
CA MET A 283 7.53 27.48 7.76
C MET A 283 8.53 26.88 8.78
N GLU A 284 9.16 25.76 8.43
CA GLU A 284 10.17 25.11 9.28
C GLU A 284 11.39 26.00 9.56
N LEU A 285 11.92 26.61 8.48
CA LEU A 285 13.08 27.50 8.61
C LEU A 285 12.76 28.68 9.53
N LEU A 286 11.51 29.18 9.52
CA LEU A 286 11.05 30.23 10.41
C LEU A 286 10.97 29.74 11.86
N ASP A 287 10.43 28.52 12.07
CA ASP A 287 10.30 27.93 13.42
C ASP A 287 11.68 27.62 14.03
N GLU A 288 12.61 27.07 13.26
CA GLU A 288 13.99 26.81 13.69
C GLU A 288 14.74 28.12 14.02
N SER A 289 14.59 29.14 13.18
CA SER A 289 15.19 30.47 13.43
C SER A 289 14.59 31.12 14.68
N ALA A 290 13.29 31.01 14.91
CA ALA A 290 12.64 31.53 16.12
C ALA A 290 13.08 30.76 17.36
N ALA A 291 13.20 29.44 17.29
CA ALA A 291 13.71 28.60 18.39
C ALA A 291 15.16 28.92 18.73
N ASP A 292 16.03 29.15 17.73
CA ASP A 292 17.41 29.57 17.94
C ASP A 292 17.55 31.00 18.50
N MET A 293 16.69 31.91 18.07
CA MET A 293 16.59 33.24 18.70
C MET A 293 16.21 33.17 20.18
N LEU A 294 15.18 32.35 20.49
CA LEU A 294 14.75 32.15 21.88
C LEU A 294 15.87 31.51 22.73
N ARG A 295 16.57 30.49 22.22
CA ARG A 295 17.71 29.90 22.91
C ARG A 295 18.82 30.93 23.22
N ARG A 296 19.11 31.83 22.28
CA ARG A 296 20.14 32.89 22.46
C ARG A 296 19.69 33.99 23.45
N LEU A 297 18.38 34.18 23.63
CA LEU A 297 17.85 35.17 24.53
C LEU A 297 17.69 34.66 25.98
N TYR A 298 17.65 33.36 26.20
CA TYR A 298 17.38 32.73 27.49
C TYR A 298 18.53 31.83 27.99
N VAL A 299 19.66 31.73 27.27
CA VAL A 299 20.92 31.13 27.69
C VAL A 299 22.04 32.17 27.67
#